data_9a742bcc1df90e7c42a819f9a7ded8de
#
_entry.id   9a742bcc1df90e7c42a819f9a7ded8de
#
_cell.length_a   1.000
_cell.length_b   1.000
_cell.length_c   1.000
_cell.angle_alpha   90.00
_cell.angle_beta   90.00
_cell.angle_gamma   90.00
#
_symmetry.space_group_name_H-M   'P 1'
#
loop_
_entity.id
_entity.type
_entity.pdbx_description
1 polymer ?
#
loop_
_entity_poly.entity_id
_entity_poly.type
_entity_poly.pdbx_seq_one_letter_code
_entity_poly.pdbx_strand_id
1 'polypeptide(L)'
;MKHTIYTKLLISYLIYGVIAFFIICTLTQHLTIDYIEKQEASNLYREASIIAGDYASEYFGSSMSLSDFQNHMKIVADYMDAEVWVVSPDGELLMDSEDPSIGIDIQNDSSKPVVINGFDVTDFGSDNYMIGDFYGSFKHKMLSVFSPVNVSYQNIGYIVTVSYTHLTL
;
A
#
# COMPACT_ATOMS: atom_id res chain seq x y z
N MET A 1 31.36 41.45 34.43
CA MET A 1 30.22 40.84 35.19
C MET A 1 30.63 39.44 35.62
N LYS A 2 30.75 39.19 36.93
CA LYS A 2 31.05 37.86 37.47
C LYS A 2 29.76 37.05 37.41
N HIS A 3 29.57 36.22 36.38
CA HIS A 3 28.50 35.22 36.38
C HIS A 3 28.80 34.27 37.52
N THR A 4 27.90 34.24 38.49
CA THR A 4 27.97 33.38 39.65
C THR A 4 28.01 31.93 39.18
N ILE A 5 28.77 31.06 39.85
CA ILE A 5 28.84 29.59 39.53
C ILE A 5 27.48 29.01 39.37
N TYR A 6 26.51 29.45 40.15
CA TYR A 6 25.11 29.07 40.09
C TYR A 6 24.48 29.33 38.69
N THR A 7 24.70 30.48 38.08
CA THR A 7 24.14 30.82 36.77
C THR A 7 24.74 29.95 35.65
N LYS A 8 26.03 29.62 35.71
CA LYS A 8 26.66 28.69 34.76
C LYS A 8 26.08 27.28 34.87
N LEU A 9 25.88 26.83 36.07
CA LEU A 9 25.32 25.50 36.35
C LEU A 9 23.84 25.40 35.88
N LEU A 10 23.04 26.43 36.13
CA LEU A 10 21.66 26.52 35.68
C LEU A 10 21.57 26.52 34.17
N ILE A 11 22.39 27.27 33.45
CA ILE A 11 22.46 27.30 31.98
C ILE A 11 22.87 25.92 31.45
N SER A 12 23.85 25.27 32.07
CA SER A 12 24.28 23.93 31.66
C SER A 12 23.15 22.90 31.76
N TYR A 13 22.34 22.88 32.83
CA TYR A 13 21.19 22.02 32.98
C TYR A 13 20.09 22.33 31.97
N LEU A 14 19.86 23.62 31.70
CA LEU A 14 18.86 24.02 30.70
C LEU A 14 19.25 23.55 29.30
N ILE A 15 20.51 23.71 28.91
CA ILE A 15 21.02 23.22 27.62
C ILE A 15 20.89 21.71 27.52
N TYR A 16 21.27 20.98 28.57
CA TYR A 16 21.12 19.52 28.63
C TYR A 16 19.67 19.07 28.48
N GLY A 17 18.75 19.73 29.19
CA GLY A 17 17.32 19.46 29.09
C GLY A 17 16.76 19.69 27.68
N VAL A 18 17.16 20.77 27.01
CA VAL A 18 16.74 21.06 25.63
C VAL A 18 17.28 19.99 24.66
N ILE A 19 18.55 19.61 24.78
CA ILE A 19 19.15 18.57 23.92
C ILE A 19 18.42 17.24 24.14
N ALA A 20 18.21 16.84 25.40
CA ALA A 20 17.49 15.59 25.72
C ALA A 20 16.07 15.59 25.15
N PHE A 21 15.35 16.73 25.25
CA PHE A 21 14.02 16.89 24.68
C PHE A 21 14.03 16.71 23.15
N PHE A 22 14.96 17.33 22.43
CA PHE A 22 15.06 17.16 20.98
C PHE A 22 15.35 15.72 20.57
N ILE A 23 16.24 15.03 21.27
CA ILE A 23 16.55 13.63 21.00
C ILE A 23 15.31 12.74 21.17
N ILE A 24 14.56 12.93 22.27
CA ILE A 24 13.34 12.17 22.54
C ILE A 24 12.28 12.44 21.47
N CYS A 25 12.03 13.70 21.13
CA CYS A 25 11.07 14.08 20.10
C CYS A 25 11.42 13.44 18.73
N THR A 26 12.67 13.53 18.30
CA THR A 26 13.10 12.96 17.02
C THR A 26 12.95 11.44 17.01
N LEU A 27 13.38 10.77 18.08
CA LEU A 27 13.25 9.32 18.19
C LEU A 27 11.78 8.87 18.18
N THR A 28 10.92 9.57 18.94
CA THR A 28 9.49 9.26 18.99
C THR A 28 8.83 9.44 17.62
N GLN A 29 9.16 10.50 16.88
CA GLN A 29 8.62 10.72 15.54
C GLN A 29 8.98 9.56 14.60
N HIS A 30 10.25 9.16 14.52
CA HIS A 30 10.66 8.04 13.66
C HIS A 30 9.93 6.74 14.01
N LEU A 31 9.89 6.38 15.28
CA LEU A 31 9.22 5.14 15.71
C LEU A 31 7.72 5.16 15.44
N THR A 32 7.09 6.32 15.57
CA THR A 32 5.64 6.46 15.34
C THR A 32 5.30 6.33 13.86
N ILE A 33 6.09 6.94 12.96
CA ILE A 33 5.89 6.85 11.52
C ILE A 33 6.03 5.39 11.06
N ASP A 34 7.13 4.73 11.39
CA ASP A 34 7.37 3.33 11.03
C ASP A 34 6.26 2.39 11.54
N TYR A 35 5.74 2.68 12.73
CA TYR A 35 4.64 1.88 13.31
C TYR A 35 3.33 2.10 12.56
N ILE A 36 2.97 3.33 12.22
CA ILE A 36 1.75 3.67 11.48
C ILE A 36 1.80 3.07 10.08
N GLU A 37 2.92 3.20 9.36
CA GLU A 37 3.11 2.64 8.03
C GLU A 37 2.90 1.12 8.03
N LYS A 38 3.51 0.41 8.97
CA LYS A 38 3.36 -1.04 9.09
C LYS A 38 1.95 -1.48 9.47
N GLN A 39 1.29 -0.73 10.31
CA GLN A 39 -0.08 -1.03 10.73
C GLN A 39 -1.05 -0.82 9.55
N GLU A 40 -0.89 0.26 8.79
CA GLU A 40 -1.69 0.53 7.60
C GLU A 40 -1.43 -0.51 6.52
N ALA A 41 -0.17 -0.84 6.24
CA ALA A 41 0.18 -1.90 5.30
C ALA A 41 -0.44 -3.26 5.70
N SER A 42 -0.43 -3.59 6.99
CA SER A 42 -1.06 -4.83 7.49
C SER A 42 -2.57 -4.85 7.31
N ASN A 43 -3.24 -3.71 7.52
CA ASN A 43 -4.69 -3.60 7.29
C ASN A 43 -5.04 -3.75 5.81
N LEU A 44 -4.34 -3.02 4.94
CA LEU A 44 -4.52 -3.12 3.49
C LEU A 44 -4.23 -4.53 2.97
N TYR A 45 -3.15 -5.16 3.45
CA TYR A 45 -2.79 -6.53 3.07
C TYR A 45 -3.87 -7.55 3.45
N ARG A 46 -4.47 -7.39 4.63
CA ARG A 46 -5.56 -8.27 5.05
C ARG A 46 -6.74 -8.19 4.08
N GLU A 47 -7.17 -7.00 3.70
CA GLU A 47 -8.28 -6.82 2.76
C GLU A 47 -7.90 -7.27 1.34
N ALA A 48 -6.68 -6.96 0.87
CA ALA A 48 -6.17 -7.46 -0.39
C ALA A 48 -6.16 -9.00 -0.42
N SER A 49 -5.84 -9.65 0.70
CA SER A 49 -5.84 -11.11 0.82
C SER A 49 -7.24 -11.70 0.78
N ILE A 50 -8.25 -11.01 1.31
CA ILE A 50 -9.66 -11.42 1.20
C ILE A 50 -10.12 -11.31 -0.26
N ILE A 51 -9.82 -10.19 -0.93
CA ILE A 51 -10.14 -10.04 -2.35
C ILE A 51 -9.46 -11.14 -3.18
N ALA A 52 -8.19 -11.41 -2.92
CA ALA A 52 -7.42 -12.42 -3.65
C ALA A 52 -7.93 -13.85 -3.40
N GLY A 53 -8.18 -14.19 -2.12
CA GLY A 53 -8.55 -15.55 -1.71
C GLY A 53 -10.01 -15.90 -2.03
N ASP A 54 -10.92 -14.99 -1.75
CA ASP A 54 -12.34 -15.26 -1.88
C ASP A 54 -12.87 -14.81 -3.26
N TYR A 55 -12.84 -13.51 -3.55
CA TYR A 55 -13.49 -12.97 -4.75
C TYR A 55 -12.73 -13.24 -6.05
N ALA A 56 -11.42 -12.99 -6.08
CA ALA A 56 -10.65 -13.20 -7.30
C ALA A 56 -10.53 -14.69 -7.64
N SER A 57 -10.35 -15.54 -6.63
CA SER A 57 -10.31 -17.00 -6.87
C SER A 57 -11.63 -17.56 -7.41
N GLU A 58 -12.78 -17.03 -6.95
CA GLU A 58 -14.10 -17.40 -7.47
C GLU A 58 -14.33 -16.89 -8.90
N TYR A 59 -13.92 -15.66 -9.20
CA TYR A 59 -14.03 -15.08 -10.53
C TYR A 59 -13.17 -15.84 -11.54
N PHE A 60 -11.90 -16.05 -11.27
CA PHE A 60 -11.00 -16.79 -12.15
C PHE A 60 -11.30 -18.30 -12.18
N GLY A 61 -11.95 -18.82 -11.14
CA GLY A 61 -12.51 -20.17 -11.08
C GLY A 61 -13.83 -20.34 -11.84
N SER A 62 -14.35 -19.29 -12.51
CA SER A 62 -15.60 -19.26 -13.26
C SER A 62 -16.87 -19.45 -12.39
N SER A 63 -16.78 -19.16 -11.10
CA SER A 63 -17.92 -19.26 -10.17
C SER A 63 -18.63 -17.90 -9.94
N MET A 64 -17.97 -16.79 -10.31
CA MET A 64 -18.46 -15.42 -10.14
C MET A 64 -18.48 -14.68 -11.48
N SER A 65 -19.44 -13.76 -11.68
CA SER A 65 -19.46 -12.91 -12.87
C SER A 65 -18.46 -11.78 -12.75
N LEU A 66 -18.00 -11.22 -13.91
CA LEU A 66 -17.13 -10.04 -13.95
C LEU A 66 -17.74 -8.84 -13.21
N SER A 67 -19.05 -8.60 -13.44
CA SER A 67 -19.74 -7.47 -12.80
C SER A 67 -19.83 -7.60 -11.28
N ASP A 68 -20.03 -8.81 -10.76
CA ASP A 68 -20.07 -9.04 -9.32
C ASP A 68 -18.69 -8.85 -8.71
N PHE A 69 -17.64 -9.35 -9.38
CA PHE A 69 -16.28 -9.17 -8.92
C PHE A 69 -15.85 -7.69 -8.91
N GLN A 70 -16.13 -6.95 -9.99
CA GLN A 70 -15.86 -5.49 -10.05
C GLN A 70 -16.61 -4.73 -8.96
N ASN A 71 -17.87 -5.08 -8.69
CA ASN A 71 -18.65 -4.48 -7.62
C ASN A 71 -18.03 -4.74 -6.24
N HIS A 72 -17.58 -5.96 -5.97
CA HIS A 72 -16.88 -6.28 -4.72
C HIS A 72 -15.57 -5.51 -4.57
N MET A 73 -14.74 -5.44 -5.64
CA MET A 73 -13.53 -4.63 -5.64
C MET A 73 -13.83 -3.17 -5.31
N LYS A 74 -14.86 -2.59 -5.97
CA LYS A 74 -15.24 -1.19 -5.75
C LYS A 74 -15.71 -0.93 -4.32
N ILE A 75 -16.55 -1.81 -3.75
CA ILE A 75 -17.02 -1.67 -2.37
C ILE A 75 -15.85 -1.69 -1.38
N VAL A 76 -14.90 -2.59 -1.57
CA VAL A 76 -13.73 -2.69 -0.68
C VAL A 76 -12.80 -1.49 -0.89
N ALA A 77 -12.58 -1.06 -2.12
CA ALA A 77 -11.79 0.13 -2.45
C ALA A 77 -12.37 1.39 -1.78
N ASP A 78 -13.67 1.63 -1.91
CA ASP A 78 -14.38 2.75 -1.28
C ASP A 78 -14.32 2.68 0.27
N TYR A 79 -14.43 1.48 0.84
CA TYR A 79 -14.35 1.29 2.30
C TYR A 79 -12.96 1.62 2.85
N MET A 80 -11.90 1.29 2.11
CA MET A 80 -10.52 1.49 2.52
C MET A 80 -9.93 2.85 2.13
N ASP A 81 -10.67 3.69 1.38
CA ASP A 81 -10.13 4.89 0.74
C ASP A 81 -8.84 4.57 -0.04
N ALA A 82 -8.94 3.53 -0.88
CA ALA A 82 -7.82 2.97 -1.62
C ALA A 82 -8.26 2.58 -3.04
N GLU A 83 -7.31 2.47 -3.94
CA GLU A 83 -7.50 1.91 -5.28
C GLU A 83 -7.08 0.45 -5.29
N VAL A 84 -7.89 -0.41 -5.92
CA VAL A 84 -7.63 -1.85 -5.99
C VAL A 84 -7.46 -2.27 -7.44
N TRP A 85 -6.32 -2.87 -7.74
CA TRP A 85 -5.96 -3.39 -9.04
C TRP A 85 -5.80 -4.91 -9.02
N VAL A 86 -6.12 -5.54 -10.14
CA VAL A 86 -5.70 -6.91 -10.45
C VAL A 86 -4.60 -6.84 -11.47
N VAL A 87 -3.43 -7.34 -11.15
CA VAL A 87 -2.25 -7.29 -12.01
C VAL A 87 -1.78 -8.71 -12.32
N SER A 88 -1.50 -9.00 -13.59
CA SER A 88 -0.93 -10.30 -14.00
C SER A 88 0.50 -10.47 -13.49
N PRO A 89 1.06 -11.69 -13.48
CA PRO A 89 2.46 -11.90 -13.13
C PRO A 89 3.44 -11.14 -14.05
N ASP A 90 3.04 -10.81 -15.26
CA ASP A 90 3.83 -10.09 -16.26
C ASP A 90 3.64 -8.55 -16.17
N GLY A 91 2.89 -8.07 -15.19
CA GLY A 91 2.65 -6.63 -14.97
C GLY A 91 1.55 -6.03 -15.82
N GLU A 92 0.67 -6.83 -16.43
CA GLU A 92 -0.50 -6.32 -17.13
C GLU A 92 -1.61 -6.01 -16.13
N LEU A 93 -2.19 -4.82 -16.23
CA LEU A 93 -3.35 -4.42 -15.43
C LEU A 93 -4.61 -5.10 -16.00
N LEU A 94 -5.09 -6.09 -15.28
CA LEU A 94 -6.24 -6.89 -15.66
C LEU A 94 -7.56 -6.22 -15.28
N MET A 95 -7.60 -5.53 -14.15
CA MET A 95 -8.79 -4.80 -13.65
C MET A 95 -8.37 -3.66 -12.75
N ASP A 96 -9.22 -2.62 -12.73
CA ASP A 96 -9.09 -1.42 -11.91
C ASP A 96 -10.43 -1.12 -11.23
N SER A 97 -10.42 -0.87 -9.92
CA SER A 97 -11.62 -0.53 -9.15
C SER A 97 -12.19 0.83 -9.50
N GLU A 98 -11.36 1.77 -9.99
CA GLU A 98 -11.77 3.12 -10.37
C GLU A 98 -12.19 3.20 -11.82
N ASP A 99 -11.62 2.39 -12.71
CA ASP A 99 -11.98 2.36 -14.13
C ASP A 99 -12.51 0.98 -14.56
N PRO A 100 -13.84 0.77 -14.48
CA PRO A 100 -14.46 -0.50 -14.91
C PRO A 100 -14.26 -0.83 -16.39
N SER A 101 -13.81 0.13 -17.22
CA SER A 101 -13.49 -0.12 -18.64
C SER A 101 -12.17 -0.89 -18.81
N ILE A 102 -11.32 -0.90 -17.80
CA ILE A 102 -10.15 -1.73 -17.69
C ILE A 102 -10.60 -3.06 -17.05
N GLY A 103 -11.05 -3.99 -17.87
CA GLY A 103 -11.45 -5.31 -17.42
C GLY A 103 -11.21 -6.32 -18.52
N ILE A 104 -10.46 -7.38 -18.20
CA ILE A 104 -10.38 -8.53 -19.09
C ILE A 104 -11.63 -9.37 -18.83
N ASP A 105 -12.60 -9.25 -19.74
CA ASP A 105 -13.63 -10.29 -19.85
C ASP A 105 -12.94 -11.54 -20.43
N ILE A 106 -12.67 -12.52 -19.55
CA ILE A 106 -12.07 -13.81 -19.93
C ILE A 106 -12.88 -14.50 -21.06
N GLN A 107 -14.14 -14.09 -21.24
CA GLN A 107 -15.05 -14.62 -22.25
C GLN A 107 -14.97 -13.85 -23.59
N ASN A 108 -14.46 -12.61 -23.59
CA ASN A 108 -14.39 -11.74 -24.78
C ASN A 108 -13.06 -11.01 -24.84
N ASP A 109 -12.08 -11.58 -25.50
CA ASP A 109 -10.69 -11.15 -25.75
C ASP A 109 -10.59 -9.75 -26.43
N SER A 110 -11.18 -8.69 -25.86
CA SER A 110 -11.34 -7.39 -26.51
C SER A 110 -10.66 -6.20 -25.82
N SER A 111 -9.93 -6.39 -24.72
CA SER A 111 -9.29 -5.28 -24.00
C SER A 111 -7.85 -5.03 -24.46
N LYS A 112 -7.48 -3.75 -24.57
CA LYS A 112 -6.06 -3.37 -24.73
C LYS A 112 -5.37 -3.52 -23.39
N PRO A 113 -4.35 -4.35 -23.27
CA PRO A 113 -3.62 -4.50 -22.01
C PRO A 113 -2.94 -3.16 -21.65
N VAL A 114 -3.15 -2.69 -20.43
CA VAL A 114 -2.37 -1.61 -19.83
C VAL A 114 -1.23 -2.27 -19.08
N VAL A 115 0.00 -2.04 -19.50
CA VAL A 115 1.19 -2.65 -18.90
C VAL A 115 1.83 -1.67 -17.93
N ILE A 116 2.05 -2.12 -16.69
CA ILE A 116 2.80 -1.40 -15.66
C ILE A 116 4.28 -1.66 -15.90
N ASN A 117 4.97 -0.68 -16.50
CA ASN A 117 6.38 -0.86 -16.90
C ASN A 117 7.28 -1.03 -15.67
N GLY A 118 8.03 -2.13 -15.65
CA GLY A 118 8.98 -2.41 -14.58
C GLY A 118 8.37 -3.04 -13.33
N PHE A 119 7.11 -3.48 -13.38
CA PHE A 119 6.49 -4.20 -12.27
C PHE A 119 7.29 -5.44 -11.90
N ASP A 120 7.71 -5.52 -10.63
CA ASP A 120 8.41 -6.66 -10.06
C ASP A 120 7.93 -6.88 -8.62
N VAL A 121 7.36 -8.04 -8.37
CA VAL A 121 6.86 -8.41 -7.03
C VAL A 121 7.95 -8.46 -5.97
N THR A 122 9.21 -8.59 -6.35
CA THR A 122 10.34 -8.60 -5.42
C THR A 122 10.59 -7.24 -4.78
N ASP A 123 10.12 -6.16 -5.41
CA ASP A 123 10.23 -4.78 -4.89
C ASP A 123 9.41 -4.56 -3.62
N PHE A 124 8.37 -5.38 -3.39
CA PHE A 124 7.56 -5.31 -2.16
C PHE A 124 8.24 -5.91 -0.93
N GLY A 125 9.36 -6.61 -1.12
CA GLY A 125 10.14 -7.21 -0.04
C GLY A 125 9.39 -8.30 0.73
N SER A 126 9.87 -8.60 1.94
CA SER A 126 9.29 -9.64 2.80
C SER A 126 7.99 -9.23 3.49
N ASP A 127 7.72 -7.94 3.56
CA ASP A 127 6.56 -7.39 4.27
C ASP A 127 5.35 -7.18 3.35
N ASN A 128 5.48 -7.52 2.05
CA ASN A 128 4.45 -7.44 1.01
C ASN A 128 3.88 -6.03 0.79
N TYR A 129 4.68 -5.00 1.04
CA TYR A 129 4.31 -3.61 0.73
C TYR A 129 5.49 -2.81 0.21
N MET A 130 5.20 -1.75 -0.51
CA MET A 130 6.16 -0.73 -0.88
C MET A 130 5.58 0.67 -0.71
N ILE A 131 6.48 1.66 -0.49
CA ILE A 131 6.12 3.08 -0.43
C ILE A 131 6.82 3.77 -1.60
N GLY A 132 6.04 4.28 -2.53
CA GLY A 132 6.56 4.90 -3.74
C GLY A 132 5.47 5.42 -4.66
N ASP A 133 5.84 5.75 -5.88
CA ASP A 133 4.94 6.21 -6.94
C ASP A 133 4.29 5.06 -7.73
N PHE A 134 4.48 3.85 -7.28
CA PHE A 134 4.03 2.61 -7.91
C PHE A 134 4.37 2.58 -9.41
N TYR A 135 5.66 2.48 -9.71
CA TYR A 135 6.18 2.43 -11.09
C TYR A 135 5.77 3.62 -11.95
N GLY A 136 5.65 4.81 -11.34
CA GLY A 136 5.26 6.05 -12.02
C GLY A 136 3.76 6.17 -12.31
N SER A 137 2.92 5.28 -11.79
CA SER A 137 1.47 5.33 -11.97
C SER A 137 0.84 6.47 -11.17
N PHE A 138 1.46 6.88 -10.06
CA PHE A 138 0.96 7.94 -9.19
C PHE A 138 1.91 9.13 -9.12
N LYS A 139 1.34 10.34 -8.95
CA LYS A 139 2.12 11.59 -8.83
C LYS A 139 2.78 11.76 -7.46
N HIS A 140 2.29 11.06 -6.45
CA HIS A 140 2.72 11.15 -5.07
C HIS A 140 3.16 9.78 -4.58
N LYS A 141 3.91 9.79 -3.47
CA LYS A 141 4.24 8.53 -2.80
C LYS A 141 2.99 7.95 -2.15
N MET A 142 2.71 6.71 -2.48
CA MET A 142 1.58 5.94 -1.99
C MET A 142 2.08 4.71 -1.25
N LEU A 143 1.28 4.21 -0.33
CA LEU A 143 1.49 2.90 0.27
C LEU A 143 0.77 1.87 -0.60
N SER A 144 1.52 0.95 -1.17
CA SER A 144 1.01 -0.13 -2.02
C SER A 144 1.28 -1.48 -1.37
N VAL A 145 0.29 -2.34 -1.30
CA VAL A 145 0.42 -3.71 -0.84
C VAL A 145 0.00 -4.67 -1.94
N PHE A 146 0.51 -5.89 -1.92
CA PHE A 146 0.07 -6.91 -2.86
C PHE A 146 -0.25 -8.23 -2.17
N SER A 147 -1.21 -8.96 -2.73
CA SER A 147 -1.56 -10.32 -2.31
C SER A 147 -1.69 -11.22 -3.54
N PRO A 148 -1.06 -12.41 -3.55
CA PRO A 148 -1.12 -13.31 -4.69
C PRO A 148 -2.50 -13.94 -4.84
N VAL A 149 -2.98 -14.01 -6.09
CA VAL A 149 -4.21 -14.71 -6.46
C VAL A 149 -3.84 -16.10 -6.95
N ASN A 150 -4.24 -17.11 -6.19
CA ASN A 150 -3.94 -18.50 -6.51
C ASN A 150 -5.21 -19.27 -6.86
N VAL A 151 -5.25 -19.85 -8.04
CA VAL A 151 -6.35 -20.72 -8.51
C VAL A 151 -5.77 -22.06 -8.92
N SER A 152 -6.32 -23.14 -8.41
CA SER A 152 -5.86 -24.51 -8.72
C SER A 152 -4.35 -24.71 -8.54
N TYR A 153 -3.79 -24.15 -7.47
CA TYR A 153 -2.35 -24.17 -7.14
C TYR A 153 -1.43 -23.40 -8.13
N GLN A 154 -1.98 -22.55 -8.95
CA GLN A 154 -1.22 -21.67 -9.85
C GLN A 154 -1.46 -20.21 -9.47
N ASN A 155 -0.38 -19.42 -9.43
CA ASN A 155 -0.49 -17.96 -9.32
C ASN A 155 -0.91 -17.41 -10.67
N ILE A 156 -2.06 -16.73 -10.69
CA ILE A 156 -2.64 -16.11 -11.89
C ILE A 156 -2.50 -14.60 -11.89
N GLY A 157 -2.06 -14.01 -10.80
CA GLY A 157 -1.85 -12.57 -10.67
C GLY A 157 -1.76 -12.13 -9.22
N TYR A 158 -1.92 -10.84 -9.03
CA TYR A 158 -1.83 -10.18 -7.74
C TYR A 158 -2.96 -9.17 -7.58
N ILE A 159 -3.56 -9.13 -6.40
CA ILE A 159 -4.35 -7.98 -5.97
C ILE A 159 -3.37 -6.95 -5.43
N VAL A 160 -3.35 -5.78 -6.03
CA VAL A 160 -2.57 -4.63 -5.57
C VAL A 160 -3.54 -3.60 -5.02
N THR A 161 -3.34 -3.18 -3.78
CA THR A 161 -4.14 -2.14 -3.14
C THR A 161 -3.25 -0.95 -2.85
N VAL A 162 -3.64 0.22 -3.35
CA VAL A 162 -2.88 1.47 -3.23
C VAL A 162 -3.69 2.46 -2.41
N SER A 163 -3.18 2.81 -1.23
CA SER A 163 -3.88 3.74 -0.32
C SER A 163 -3.67 5.19 -0.73
N TYR A 164 -4.76 5.97 -0.74
CA TYR A 164 -4.74 7.43 -0.90
C TYR A 164 -4.30 8.16 0.36
N THR A 165 -4.18 7.46 1.50
CA THR A 165 -3.74 8.08 2.75
C THR A 165 -2.36 8.67 2.54
N HIS A 166 -2.33 10.00 2.40
CA HIS A 166 -1.10 10.75 2.31
C HIS A 166 -0.30 10.56 3.59
N LEU A 167 0.81 9.84 3.51
CA LEU A 167 1.89 9.90 4.50
C LEU A 167 2.58 11.28 4.42
N THR A 168 1.77 12.36 4.40
CA THR A 168 2.26 13.73 4.49
C THR A 168 2.39 14.08 5.96
N LEU A 169 3.60 13.91 6.46
CA LEU A 169 4.07 14.62 7.66
C LEU A 169 5.03 15.71 7.24
#